data_09e650b5b7b44d4a956c05980b578b07
#
_entry.id   09e650b5b7b44d4a956c05980b578b07
#
_cell.length_a   1.000
_cell.length_b   1.000
_cell.length_c   1.000
_cell.angle_alpha   90.00
_cell.angle_beta   90.00
_cell.angle_gamma   90.00
#
_symmetry.space_group_name_H-M   'P 1'
#
loop_
_entity.id
_entity.type
_entity.pdbx_description
1 polymer ?
#
loop_
_entity_poly.entity_id
_entity_poly.type
_entity_poly.pdbx_seq_one_letter_code
_entity_poly.pdbx_strand_id
1 'polypeptide(L)'
;MDSLLCIGAIAFYCMLSGSLLAQSNSAITAVNSPSDAQPSADPNPTRVSKPHDDSFVIGNDDVLAINVWKEPDVSRSIPVRSDGRISLPLVGEVQASGRTPLKLEEEIASRLKGYISEPEVTVIVQQINSQKFNILGMINRPGSYAITNSATVLDAIALAGGFRDFAKQKGIYILRQNPDGSQTRLPFNYKEVVKGHDSAQNIKLQARDTIVVP
;
A
#
# COMPACT_ATOMS: atom_id res chain seq x y z
N MET A 1 -16.35 -59.24 -0.97
CA MET A 1 -17.00 -59.38 -2.28
C MET A 1 -16.73 -58.09 -2.99
N ASP A 2 -15.64 -58.13 -3.66
CA ASP A 2 -15.40 -58.17 -5.10
C ASP A 2 -15.34 -56.77 -5.69
N SER A 3 -14.13 -56.38 -6.04
CA SER A 3 -13.46 -56.41 -7.35
C SER A 3 -13.75 -55.16 -8.16
N LEU A 4 -12.92 -54.51 -8.84
CA LEU A 4 -11.74 -54.68 -9.71
C LEU A 4 -11.32 -53.24 -10.11
N LEU A 5 -10.15 -52.79 -9.96
CA LEU A 5 -9.04 -52.76 -10.95
C LEU A 5 -9.43 -52.32 -12.37
N CYS A 6 -8.93 -51.17 -12.80
CA CYS A 6 -8.46 -50.99 -14.15
C CYS A 6 -7.32 -50.00 -14.22
N ILE A 7 -6.19 -50.56 -14.49
CA ILE A 7 -4.90 -50.02 -14.94
C ILE A 7 -5.04 -49.62 -16.42
N GLY A 8 -4.45 -48.50 -16.80
CA GLY A 8 -4.33 -48.10 -18.20
C GLY A 8 -3.15 -47.16 -18.42
N ALA A 9 -1.97 -47.75 -18.48
CA ALA A 9 -0.76 -47.09 -18.97
C ALA A 9 -0.76 -47.12 -20.52
N ILE A 10 -0.47 -46.02 -21.16
CA ILE A 10 0.03 -46.00 -22.52
C ILE A 10 1.22 -45.03 -22.57
N ALA A 11 2.38 -45.66 -22.79
CA ALA A 11 3.62 -45.03 -23.17
C ALA A 11 3.74 -45.04 -24.69
N PHE A 12 4.74 -44.34 -25.18
CA PHE A 12 5.33 -44.41 -26.54
C PHE A 12 4.79 -43.38 -27.55
N TYR A 13 5.58 -42.42 -28.01
CA TYR A 13 6.54 -42.64 -29.11
C TYR A 13 7.47 -41.44 -29.30
N CYS A 14 8.73 -41.75 -29.44
CA CYS A 14 9.89 -41.01 -29.83
C CYS A 14 9.91 -40.80 -31.36
N MET A 15 10.53 -39.76 -31.85
CA MET A 15 11.29 -39.61 -33.13
C MET A 15 11.52 -38.12 -33.36
N LEU A 16 12.69 -37.56 -33.25
CA LEU A 16 13.88 -37.55 -34.15
C LEU A 16 13.61 -37.07 -35.58
N SER A 17 14.20 -35.95 -35.91
CA SER A 17 14.77 -35.47 -37.19
C SER A 17 15.01 -33.94 -37.03
N GLY A 18 16.15 -33.30 -37.07
CA GLY A 18 17.37 -33.54 -37.82
C GLY A 18 17.38 -32.75 -39.15
N SER A 19 18.02 -31.57 -39.18
CA SER A 19 18.61 -30.86 -40.32
C SER A 19 18.99 -29.44 -39.89
N LEU A 20 20.16 -29.02 -39.68
CA LEU A 20 21.42 -28.80 -40.44
C LEU A 20 21.27 -27.87 -41.67
N LEU A 21 22.20 -26.90 -41.73
CA LEU A 21 22.61 -25.99 -42.81
C LEU A 21 21.96 -24.58 -42.71
N ALA A 22 22.67 -23.44 -42.86
CA ALA A 22 24.03 -23.20 -43.35
C ALA A 22 24.47 -21.81 -42.88
N GLN A 23 25.75 -21.65 -42.82
CA GLN A 23 26.51 -20.41 -42.67
C GLN A 23 26.27 -19.43 -43.82
N SER A 24 26.30 -18.15 -43.52
CA SER A 24 26.95 -17.22 -44.43
C SER A 24 27.63 -16.08 -43.65
N ASN A 25 28.92 -16.13 -43.72
CA ASN A 25 29.89 -15.06 -43.47
C ASN A 25 29.63 -13.86 -44.38
N SER A 26 29.71 -12.67 -43.82
CA SER A 26 30.26 -11.53 -44.57
C SER A 26 30.94 -10.59 -43.58
N ALA A 27 32.24 -10.64 -43.64
CA ALA A 27 33.17 -9.66 -43.07
C ALA A 27 33.18 -8.36 -43.89
N ILE A 28 33.84 -7.36 -43.35
CA ILE A 28 34.41 -6.10 -43.91
C ILE A 28 33.62 -4.91 -43.36
N THR A 29 34.16 -3.92 -42.65
CA THR A 29 35.47 -3.25 -42.75
C THR A 29 35.72 -2.42 -41.51
N ALA A 30 36.91 -2.44 -41.00
CA ALA A 30 37.43 -1.55 -39.99
C ALA A 30 37.62 -0.13 -40.55
N VAL A 31 37.22 0.91 -39.78
CA VAL A 31 37.80 2.22 -39.86
C VAL A 31 38.11 2.71 -38.46
N ASN A 32 39.38 2.90 -38.24
CA ASN A 32 40.02 3.55 -37.10
C ASN A 32 39.59 5.01 -36.95
N SER A 33 39.36 5.47 -35.74
CA SER A 33 40.20 6.53 -35.16
C SER A 33 39.79 6.81 -33.70
N PRO A 34 40.77 7.07 -32.83
CA PRO A 34 40.55 7.25 -31.42
C PRO A 34 40.15 8.69 -31.10
N SER A 35 39.18 8.86 -30.29
CA SER A 35 38.94 10.12 -29.58
C SER A 35 38.89 9.83 -28.10
N ASP A 36 39.95 10.20 -27.41
CA ASP A 36 40.07 10.30 -25.98
C ASP A 36 38.92 11.15 -25.43
N ALA A 37 37.96 10.47 -24.76
CA ALA A 37 37.06 11.09 -23.84
C ALA A 37 37.10 10.30 -22.56
N GLN A 38 37.91 10.75 -21.65
CA GLN A 38 38.00 10.33 -20.27
C GLN A 38 36.60 10.45 -19.61
N PRO A 39 36.01 9.39 -19.08
CA PRO A 39 34.83 9.53 -18.24
C PRO A 39 35.31 10.03 -16.88
N SER A 40 35.02 11.28 -16.56
CA SER A 40 35.07 11.80 -15.20
C SER A 40 34.19 10.91 -14.33
N ALA A 41 34.81 10.04 -13.58
CA ALA A 41 34.15 9.32 -12.50
C ALA A 41 33.87 10.33 -11.39
N ASP A 42 32.64 10.84 -11.35
CA ASP A 42 32.09 11.43 -10.14
C ASP A 42 31.71 10.26 -9.20
N PRO A 43 32.43 10.10 -8.08
CA PRO A 43 32.00 9.15 -7.05
C PRO A 43 30.99 9.85 -6.15
N ASN A 44 29.85 10.22 -6.68
CA ASN A 44 28.71 10.53 -5.84
C ASN A 44 27.85 9.27 -5.78
N PRO A 45 27.83 8.52 -4.66
CA PRO A 45 26.89 7.44 -4.51
C PRO A 45 25.49 8.05 -4.58
N THR A 46 24.84 7.89 -5.71
CA THR A 46 23.43 8.18 -5.87
C THR A 46 22.72 7.50 -4.70
N ARG A 47 22.35 8.29 -3.69
CA ARG A 47 21.42 7.85 -2.67
C ARG A 47 20.22 7.33 -3.43
N VAL A 48 20.06 6.02 -3.46
CA VAL A 48 18.83 5.39 -3.90
C VAL A 48 17.78 5.89 -2.92
N SER A 49 17.05 6.90 -3.33
CA SER A 49 15.89 7.39 -2.59
C SER A 49 14.94 6.21 -2.49
N LYS A 50 14.83 5.63 -1.31
CA LYS A 50 13.78 4.66 -1.03
C LYS A 50 12.46 5.34 -1.39
N PRO A 51 11.58 4.74 -2.17
CA PRO A 51 10.27 5.31 -2.46
C PRO A 51 9.43 5.23 -1.19
N HIS A 52 9.57 6.23 -0.31
CA HIS A 52 8.63 6.47 0.77
C HIS A 52 7.56 7.39 0.23
N ASP A 53 6.31 7.01 0.42
CA ASP A 53 5.19 7.93 0.24
C ASP A 53 5.23 8.94 1.41
N ASP A 54 5.91 10.05 1.20
CA ASP A 54 6.09 11.12 2.19
C ASP A 54 4.74 11.77 2.60
N SER A 55 3.66 11.42 1.91
CA SER A 55 2.31 11.90 2.20
C SER A 55 1.59 11.10 3.29
N PHE A 56 2.04 9.86 3.55
CA PHE A 56 1.40 9.00 4.55
C PHE A 56 1.74 9.45 5.96
N VAL A 57 0.71 9.66 6.77
CA VAL A 57 0.83 9.99 8.19
C VAL A 57 0.38 8.78 9.00
N ILE A 58 1.27 8.26 9.84
CA ILE A 58 1.02 7.14 10.73
C ILE A 58 -0.08 7.51 11.72
N GLY A 59 -1.04 6.62 11.89
CA GLY A 59 -2.12 6.77 12.87
C GLY A 59 -2.10 5.70 13.95
N ASN A 60 -3.04 5.79 14.88
CA ASN A 60 -3.23 4.80 15.92
C ASN A 60 -3.71 3.49 15.29
N ASP A 61 -3.37 2.35 15.90
CA ASP A 61 -3.68 0.99 15.45
C ASP A 61 -2.99 0.54 14.16
N ASP A 62 -2.19 1.39 13.50
CA ASP A 62 -1.35 0.97 12.37
C ASP A 62 -0.28 -0.01 12.84
N VAL A 63 0.08 -0.96 11.99
CA VAL A 63 1.16 -1.92 12.28
C VAL A 63 2.38 -1.55 11.47
N LEU A 64 3.48 -1.28 12.18
CA LEU A 64 4.75 -0.89 11.61
C LEU A 64 5.76 -2.03 11.73
N ALA A 65 6.48 -2.35 10.66
CA ALA A 65 7.71 -3.15 10.74
C ALA A 65 8.90 -2.21 10.82
N ILE A 66 9.62 -2.30 11.90
CA ILE A 66 10.84 -1.54 12.13
C ILE A 66 12.02 -2.48 11.99
N ASN A 67 12.87 -2.21 11.01
CA ASN A 67 14.06 -2.98 10.72
C ASN A 67 15.30 -2.13 10.99
N VAL A 68 16.20 -2.66 11.80
CA VAL A 68 17.50 -2.06 12.07
C VAL A 68 18.56 -2.96 11.46
N TRP A 69 19.37 -2.41 10.56
CA TRP A 69 20.39 -3.17 9.83
C TRP A 69 21.37 -3.86 10.79
N LYS A 70 21.57 -5.17 10.59
CA LYS A 70 22.41 -6.04 11.41
C LYS A 70 21.97 -6.24 12.87
N GLU A 71 20.81 -5.72 13.28
CA GLU A 71 20.30 -5.81 14.64
C GLU A 71 18.91 -6.49 14.67
N PRO A 72 18.87 -7.83 14.55
CA PRO A 72 17.61 -8.57 14.54
C PRO A 72 16.85 -8.48 15.86
N ASP A 73 17.54 -8.31 16.97
CA ASP A 73 16.94 -8.24 18.31
C ASP A 73 16.12 -6.94 18.53
N VAL A 74 16.46 -5.89 17.80
CA VAL A 74 15.72 -4.61 17.80
C VAL A 74 14.63 -4.60 16.75
N SER A 75 14.83 -5.36 15.66
CA SER A 75 13.91 -5.40 14.51
C SER A 75 12.64 -6.17 14.82
N ARG A 76 11.47 -5.55 14.66
CA ARG A 76 10.17 -6.18 14.94
C ARG A 76 8.98 -5.48 14.29
N SER A 77 7.87 -6.21 14.24
CA SER A 77 6.57 -5.65 13.90
C SER A 77 5.84 -5.20 15.17
N ILE A 78 5.37 -3.95 15.19
CA ILE A 78 4.78 -3.32 16.38
C ILE A 78 3.54 -2.56 15.99
N PRO A 79 2.39 -2.75 16.68
CA PRO A 79 1.23 -1.88 16.52
C PRO A 79 1.47 -0.53 17.21
N VAL A 80 0.98 0.53 16.58
CA VAL A 80 0.89 1.86 17.20
C VAL A 80 -0.22 1.81 18.25
N ARG A 81 0.11 2.13 19.48
CA ARG A 81 -0.84 2.11 20.60
C ARG A 81 -1.90 3.21 20.45
N SER A 82 -2.96 3.14 21.25
CA SER A 82 -4.03 4.14 21.29
C SER A 82 -3.55 5.54 21.71
N ASP A 83 -2.44 5.62 22.46
CA ASP A 83 -1.77 6.88 22.82
C ASP A 83 -0.85 7.41 21.71
N GLY A 84 -0.78 6.72 20.55
CA GLY A 84 0.02 7.09 19.39
C GLY A 84 1.50 6.75 19.51
N ARG A 85 1.90 5.99 20.53
CA ARG A 85 3.30 5.61 20.76
C ARG A 85 3.58 4.17 20.36
N ILE A 86 4.84 3.91 20.11
CA ILE A 86 5.42 2.57 19.93
C ILE A 86 6.51 2.36 20.98
N SER A 87 6.75 1.11 21.34
CA SER A 87 7.82 0.75 22.29
C SER A 87 8.84 -0.17 21.61
N LEU A 88 10.09 0.24 21.61
CA LEU A 88 11.22 -0.47 21.00
C LEU A 88 12.30 -0.77 22.04
N PRO A 89 12.99 -1.92 21.95
CA PRO A 89 14.17 -2.18 22.75
C PRO A 89 15.22 -1.08 22.55
N LEU A 90 15.98 -0.75 23.57
CA LEU A 90 17.02 0.28 23.62
C LEU A 90 16.52 1.72 23.43
N VAL A 91 15.49 1.94 22.62
CA VAL A 91 14.94 3.26 22.29
C VAL A 91 13.88 3.73 23.30
N GLY A 92 13.16 2.75 23.88
CA GLY A 92 12.02 3.03 24.76
C GLY A 92 10.76 3.44 23.97
N GLU A 93 9.99 4.38 24.54
CA GLU A 93 8.76 4.87 23.91
C GLU A 93 9.04 6.02 22.94
N VAL A 94 8.46 5.93 21.74
CA VAL A 94 8.55 6.94 20.68
C VAL A 94 7.16 7.29 20.17
N GLN A 95 6.92 8.57 19.95
CA GLN A 95 5.68 9.03 19.29
C GLN A 95 5.73 8.65 17.82
N ALA A 96 4.80 7.82 17.37
CA ALA A 96 4.67 7.39 15.97
C ALA A 96 3.50 8.08 15.26
N SER A 97 2.35 8.16 15.93
CA SER A 97 1.15 8.80 15.36
C SER A 97 1.37 10.28 15.08
N GLY A 98 0.90 10.75 13.91
CA GLY A 98 1.08 12.11 13.44
C GLY A 98 2.41 12.37 12.72
N ARG A 99 3.27 11.35 12.60
CA ARG A 99 4.54 11.42 11.87
C ARG A 99 4.50 10.63 10.57
N THR A 100 5.36 10.99 9.63
CA THR A 100 5.61 10.16 8.46
C THR A 100 6.60 9.04 8.81
N PRO A 101 6.62 7.91 8.08
CA PRO A 101 7.59 6.83 8.30
C PRO A 101 9.03 7.34 8.31
N LEU A 102 9.38 8.25 7.39
CA LEU A 102 10.73 8.83 7.30
C LEU A 102 11.13 9.60 8.58
N LYS A 103 10.23 10.44 9.09
CA LYS A 103 10.49 11.17 10.36
C LYS A 103 10.62 10.23 11.55
N LEU A 104 9.89 9.11 11.54
CA LEU A 104 10.01 8.10 12.56
C LEU A 104 11.34 7.34 12.47
N GLU A 105 11.82 7.03 11.26
CA GLU A 105 13.15 6.45 11.02
C GLU A 105 14.26 7.33 11.61
N GLU A 106 14.23 8.62 11.30
CA GLU A 106 15.21 9.60 11.80
C GLU A 106 15.23 9.70 13.33
N GLU A 107 14.06 9.73 13.95
CA GLU A 107 13.92 9.77 15.42
C GLU A 107 14.49 8.51 16.07
N ILE A 108 14.13 7.32 15.55
CA ILE A 108 14.62 6.05 16.07
C ILE A 108 16.13 5.94 15.87
N ALA A 109 16.64 6.28 14.69
CA ALA A 109 18.08 6.27 14.42
C ALA A 109 18.84 7.22 15.35
N SER A 110 18.29 8.42 15.59
CA SER A 110 18.90 9.38 16.53
C SER A 110 19.04 8.81 17.96
N ARG A 111 18.03 8.10 18.44
CA ARG A 111 18.05 7.50 19.79
C ARG A 111 18.95 6.27 19.87
N LEU A 112 19.06 5.50 18.78
CA LEU A 112 19.92 4.32 18.72
C LEU A 112 21.42 4.66 18.67
N LYS A 113 21.81 5.88 18.25
CA LYS A 113 23.22 6.30 18.20
C LYS A 113 23.98 6.16 19.53
N GLY A 114 23.27 6.16 20.64
CA GLY A 114 23.88 5.92 21.96
C GLY A 114 24.26 4.46 22.23
N TYR A 115 23.77 3.52 21.43
CA TYR A 115 23.93 2.07 21.61
C TYR A 115 24.57 1.38 20.40
N ILE A 116 24.34 1.90 19.22
CA ILE A 116 24.76 1.31 17.94
C ILE A 116 25.51 2.37 17.14
N SER A 117 26.69 2.00 16.61
CA SER A 117 27.44 2.86 15.70
C SER A 117 26.73 2.87 14.33
N GLU A 118 26.38 4.07 13.84
CA GLU A 118 25.74 4.26 12.55
C GLU A 118 24.48 3.41 12.32
N PRO A 119 23.42 3.56 13.16
CA PRO A 119 22.21 2.76 13.02
C PRO A 119 21.46 3.11 11.74
N GLU A 120 21.23 2.11 10.88
CA GLU A 120 20.42 2.24 9.67
C GLU A 120 19.04 1.65 9.97
N VAL A 121 18.04 2.53 10.04
CA VAL A 121 16.66 2.17 10.41
C VAL A 121 15.76 2.30 9.18
N THR A 122 14.88 1.32 9.01
CA THR A 122 13.81 1.35 8.01
C THR A 122 12.46 1.09 8.68
N VAL A 123 11.49 1.96 8.44
CA VAL A 123 10.12 1.80 8.92
C VAL A 123 9.19 1.50 7.75
N ILE A 124 8.54 0.35 7.78
CA ILE A 124 7.59 -0.10 6.75
C ILE A 124 6.21 -0.18 7.39
N VAL A 125 5.21 0.45 6.77
CA VAL A 125 3.81 0.29 7.20
C VAL A 125 3.29 -1.03 6.66
N GLN A 126 3.08 -2.01 7.55
CA GLN A 126 2.57 -3.33 7.19
C GLN A 126 1.05 -3.35 7.06
N GLN A 127 0.36 -2.65 7.98
CA GLN A 127 -1.10 -2.59 7.98
C GLN A 127 -1.54 -1.17 8.31
N ILE A 128 -2.42 -0.62 7.47
CA ILE A 128 -3.06 0.68 7.68
C ILE A 128 -4.43 0.42 8.31
N ASN A 129 -4.52 0.61 9.62
CA ASN A 129 -5.76 0.47 10.37
C ASN A 129 -6.36 1.82 10.76
N SER A 130 -5.55 2.86 10.81
CA SER A 130 -5.95 4.21 11.17
C SER A 130 -6.80 4.90 10.11
N GLN A 131 -6.60 4.58 8.84
CA GLN A 131 -7.27 5.21 7.70
C GLN A 131 -8.34 4.27 7.13
N LYS A 132 -9.47 4.18 7.81
CA LYS A 132 -10.63 3.39 7.40
C LYS A 132 -11.90 4.23 7.42
N PHE A 133 -12.83 3.90 6.52
CA PHE A 133 -14.20 4.39 6.56
C PHE A 133 -15.17 3.22 6.63
N ASN A 134 -16.40 3.48 7.06
CA ASN A 134 -17.42 2.45 7.18
C ASN A 134 -18.55 2.71 6.18
N ILE A 135 -19.13 1.62 5.66
CA ILE A 135 -20.36 1.68 4.86
C ILE A 135 -21.40 0.77 5.49
N LEU A 136 -22.58 1.34 5.72
CA LEU A 136 -23.71 0.66 6.36
C LEU A 136 -24.98 0.82 5.53
N GLY A 137 -25.93 -0.09 5.68
CA GLY A 137 -27.28 -0.04 5.10
C GLY A 137 -27.44 -0.86 3.83
N MET A 138 -28.24 -0.35 2.86
CA MET A 138 -28.63 -1.08 1.65
C MET A 138 -27.54 -1.06 0.58
N ILE A 139 -26.38 -1.62 0.90
CA ILE A 139 -25.22 -1.80 0.03
C ILE A 139 -24.89 -3.29 -0.06
N ASN A 140 -24.30 -3.75 -1.17
CA ASN A 140 -24.04 -5.18 -1.37
C ASN A 140 -23.07 -5.75 -0.33
N ARG A 141 -22.03 -5.02 0.00
CA ARG A 141 -21.03 -5.43 0.99
C ARG A 141 -20.85 -4.32 2.03
N PRO A 142 -21.69 -4.28 3.08
CA PRO A 142 -21.47 -3.38 4.20
C PRO A 142 -20.23 -3.80 4.98
N GLY A 143 -19.49 -2.84 5.52
CA GLY A 143 -18.26 -3.12 6.25
C GLY A 143 -17.34 -1.93 6.39
N SER A 144 -16.12 -2.20 6.86
CA SER A 144 -15.04 -1.23 7.01
C SER A 144 -14.03 -1.40 5.88
N TYR A 145 -13.64 -0.29 5.25
CA TYR A 145 -12.76 -0.26 4.09
C TYR A 145 -11.58 0.69 4.34
N ALA A 146 -10.40 0.33 3.88
CA ALA A 146 -9.25 1.21 3.91
C ALA A 146 -9.43 2.38 2.94
N ILE A 147 -9.03 3.57 3.36
CA ILE A 147 -8.97 4.74 2.49
C ILE A 147 -7.67 4.63 1.68
N THR A 148 -7.82 4.45 0.38
CA THR A 148 -6.71 4.62 -0.56
C THR A 148 -6.72 6.06 -1.09
N ASN A 149 -5.54 6.56 -1.47
CA ASN A 149 -5.29 7.93 -1.92
C ASN A 149 -6.49 8.62 -2.56
N SER A 150 -7.10 9.56 -1.83
CA SER A 150 -8.21 10.40 -2.32
C SER A 150 -9.53 9.67 -2.63
N ALA A 151 -9.87 8.57 -1.96
CA ALA A 151 -11.16 7.89 -2.14
C ALA A 151 -12.34 8.87 -1.92
N THR A 152 -13.26 8.89 -2.87
CA THR A 152 -14.50 9.68 -2.81
C THR A 152 -15.68 8.80 -2.37
N VAL A 153 -16.84 9.42 -2.16
CA VAL A 153 -18.06 8.67 -1.82
C VAL A 153 -18.46 7.71 -2.94
N LEU A 154 -18.29 8.09 -4.21
CA LEU A 154 -18.54 7.20 -5.35
C LEU A 154 -17.61 6.00 -5.36
N ASP A 155 -16.32 6.21 -5.11
CA ASP A 155 -15.34 5.12 -5.04
C ASP A 155 -15.69 4.14 -3.92
N ALA A 156 -16.12 4.66 -2.78
CA ALA A 156 -16.54 3.84 -1.65
C ALA A 156 -17.75 2.94 -1.98
N ILE A 157 -18.76 3.50 -2.66
CA ILE A 157 -19.92 2.74 -3.11
C ILE A 157 -19.51 1.66 -4.12
N ALA A 158 -18.59 1.98 -5.05
CA ALA A 158 -18.06 1.02 -6.00
C ALA A 158 -17.28 -0.11 -5.32
N LEU A 159 -16.42 0.21 -4.36
CA LEU A 159 -15.68 -0.78 -3.55
C LEU A 159 -16.62 -1.71 -2.78
N ALA A 160 -17.74 -1.18 -2.27
CA ALA A 160 -18.76 -1.96 -1.59
C ALA A 160 -19.67 -2.79 -2.53
N GLY A 161 -19.39 -2.77 -3.85
CA GLY A 161 -20.12 -3.55 -4.85
C GLY A 161 -21.45 -2.96 -5.28
N GLY A 162 -21.67 -1.66 -5.03
CA GLY A 162 -22.89 -0.96 -5.42
C GLY A 162 -24.07 -1.19 -4.48
N PHE A 163 -25.21 -0.66 -4.86
CA PHE A 163 -26.44 -0.69 -4.07
C PHE A 163 -27.14 -2.04 -4.16
N ARG A 164 -27.83 -2.39 -3.08
CA ARG A 164 -28.83 -3.47 -3.09
C ARG A 164 -30.15 -2.97 -3.66
N ASP A 165 -31.05 -3.94 -3.93
CA ASP A 165 -32.41 -3.63 -4.35
C ASP A 165 -33.12 -2.76 -3.30
N PHE A 166 -33.90 -1.80 -3.79
CA PHE A 166 -34.67 -0.85 -2.97
C PHE A 166 -33.87 0.19 -2.19
N ALA A 167 -32.54 0.31 -2.38
CA ALA A 167 -31.73 1.34 -1.75
C ALA A 167 -32.21 2.75 -2.11
N LYS A 168 -32.34 3.62 -1.11
CA LYS A 168 -32.76 5.02 -1.30
C LYS A 168 -31.57 5.90 -1.71
N GLN A 169 -31.22 5.86 -3.00
CA GLN A 169 -30.05 6.54 -3.58
C GLN A 169 -30.04 8.07 -3.43
N LYS A 170 -31.19 8.69 -3.10
CA LYS A 170 -31.29 10.14 -2.84
C LYS A 170 -31.09 10.53 -1.36
N GLY A 171 -31.16 9.56 -0.48
CA GLY A 171 -31.15 9.80 0.98
C GLY A 171 -29.85 9.37 1.66
N ILE A 172 -28.80 9.15 0.91
CA ILE A 172 -27.49 8.74 1.43
C ILE A 172 -26.90 9.93 2.22
N TYR A 173 -26.20 9.64 3.29
CA TYR A 173 -25.46 10.64 4.03
C TYR A 173 -24.18 10.07 4.63
N ILE A 174 -23.23 10.98 4.86
CA ILE A 174 -21.96 10.66 5.50
C ILE A 174 -22.00 11.27 6.90
N LEU A 175 -21.70 10.46 7.90
CA LEU A 175 -21.45 10.90 9.27
C LEU A 175 -19.95 11.09 9.43
N ARG A 176 -19.52 12.32 9.62
CA ARG A 176 -18.12 12.69 9.88
C ARG A 176 -17.97 13.08 11.33
N GLN A 177 -17.01 12.51 12.00
CA GLN A 177 -16.66 12.87 13.34
C GLN A 177 -15.61 13.99 13.30
N ASN A 178 -15.97 15.13 13.90
CA ASN A 178 -15.06 16.28 14.01
C ASN A 178 -14.07 16.09 15.17
N PRO A 179 -12.94 16.82 15.15
CA PRO A 179 -11.95 16.77 16.23
C PRO A 179 -12.49 17.18 17.61
N ASP A 180 -13.56 17.97 17.65
CA ASP A 180 -14.25 18.41 18.86
C ASP A 180 -15.21 17.35 19.46
N GLY A 181 -15.30 16.17 18.81
CA GLY A 181 -16.20 15.08 19.19
C GLY A 181 -17.63 15.23 18.65
N SER A 182 -17.97 16.33 18.00
CA SER A 182 -19.26 16.50 17.33
C SER A 182 -19.34 15.66 16.04
N GLN A 183 -20.56 15.35 15.61
CA GLN A 183 -20.80 14.66 14.34
C GLN A 183 -21.47 15.59 13.34
N THR A 184 -20.91 15.67 12.16
CA THR A 184 -21.50 16.38 11.03
C THR A 184 -22.15 15.39 10.07
N ARG A 185 -23.41 15.66 9.71
CA ARG A 185 -24.12 14.89 8.68
C ARG A 185 -24.02 15.59 7.34
N LEU A 186 -23.34 14.97 6.37
CA LEU A 186 -23.18 15.49 5.02
C LEU A 186 -24.12 14.73 4.08
N PRO A 187 -25.08 15.40 3.42
CA PRO A 187 -26.00 14.73 2.50
C PRO A 187 -25.30 14.34 1.22
N PHE A 188 -25.74 13.23 0.63
CA PHE A 188 -25.24 12.73 -0.66
C PHE A 188 -26.38 12.19 -1.50
N ASN A 189 -26.58 12.76 -2.68
CA ASN A 189 -27.58 12.30 -3.64
C ASN A 189 -26.88 11.65 -4.85
N TYR A 190 -26.80 10.33 -4.83
CA TYR A 190 -26.15 9.57 -5.89
C TYR A 190 -26.65 9.92 -7.30
N LYS A 191 -27.98 10.08 -7.46
CA LYS A 191 -28.57 10.35 -8.77
C LYS A 191 -28.16 11.71 -9.34
N GLU A 192 -28.06 12.73 -8.51
CA GLU A 192 -27.65 14.07 -8.95
C GLU A 192 -26.15 14.16 -9.23
N VAL A 193 -25.35 13.51 -8.37
CA VAL A 193 -23.90 13.45 -8.56
C VAL A 193 -23.53 12.74 -9.86
N VAL A 194 -24.14 11.58 -10.16
CA VAL A 194 -23.85 10.82 -11.38
C VAL A 194 -24.31 11.56 -12.63
N LYS A 195 -25.39 12.35 -12.56
CA LYS A 195 -25.84 13.22 -13.66
C LYS A 195 -24.96 14.47 -13.85
N GLY A 196 -24.02 14.72 -12.94
CA GLY A 196 -23.17 15.91 -12.97
C GLY A 196 -23.83 17.21 -12.48
N HIS A 197 -25.06 17.14 -11.94
CA HIS A 197 -25.77 18.32 -11.46
C HIS A 197 -25.22 18.85 -10.13
N ASP A 198 -24.71 17.96 -9.26
CA ASP A 198 -24.20 18.33 -7.93
C ASP A 198 -22.93 17.51 -7.61
N SER A 199 -21.93 17.69 -8.42
CA SER A 199 -20.63 17.02 -8.25
C SER A 199 -19.91 17.40 -6.96
N ALA A 200 -20.24 18.55 -6.37
CA ALA A 200 -19.67 19.02 -5.11
C ALA A 200 -20.00 18.09 -3.92
N GLN A 201 -21.10 17.33 -3.99
CA GLN A 201 -21.43 16.33 -2.98
C GLN A 201 -20.50 15.10 -3.01
N ASN A 202 -19.76 14.86 -4.11
CA ASN A 202 -18.78 13.78 -4.18
C ASN A 202 -17.50 14.16 -3.44
N ILE A 203 -17.61 14.27 -2.13
CA ILE A 203 -16.51 14.68 -1.25
C ILE A 203 -15.47 13.58 -1.10
N LYS A 204 -14.24 13.98 -0.77
CA LYS A 204 -13.20 13.06 -0.32
C LYS A 204 -13.51 12.54 1.07
N LEU A 205 -13.38 11.24 1.25
CA LEU A 205 -13.57 10.58 2.53
C LEU A 205 -12.41 10.86 3.47
N GLN A 206 -12.73 10.94 4.74
CA GLN A 206 -11.77 11.05 5.83
C GLN A 206 -11.79 9.78 6.69
N ALA A 207 -10.72 9.58 7.44
CA ALA A 207 -10.67 8.49 8.41
C ALA A 207 -11.85 8.59 9.39
N ARG A 208 -12.47 7.45 9.67
CA ARG A 208 -13.66 7.29 10.53
C ARG A 208 -14.98 7.84 9.95
N ASP A 209 -15.01 8.29 8.70
CA ASP A 209 -16.27 8.59 8.03
C ASP A 209 -17.16 7.34 7.99
N THR A 210 -18.46 7.51 8.17
CA THR A 210 -19.45 6.45 8.04
C THR A 210 -20.50 6.83 7.01
N ILE A 211 -20.55 6.08 5.92
CA ILE A 211 -21.54 6.25 4.85
C ILE A 211 -22.76 5.40 5.19
N VAL A 212 -23.93 6.01 5.24
CA VAL A 212 -25.19 5.31 5.51
C VAL A 212 -26.07 5.37 4.27
N VAL A 213 -26.44 4.20 3.78
CA VAL A 213 -27.33 4.01 2.61
C VAL A 213 -28.67 3.47 3.12
N PRO A 214 -29.72 4.30 3.17
CA PRO A 214 -31.04 3.90 3.66
C PRO A 214 -31.80 3.00 2.69
#